data_24f28f24ea6e8c00d00c81587180c31d
#
_entry.id   24f28f24ea6e8c00d00c81587180c31d
#
_cell.length_a   1.000
_cell.length_b   1.000
_cell.length_c   1.000
_cell.angle_alpha   90.00
_cell.angle_beta   90.00
_cell.angle_gamma   90.00
#
_symmetry.space_group_name_H-M   'P 1'
#
loop_
_entity.id
_entity.type
_entity.pdbx_description
1 polymer ?
#
loop_
_entity_poly.entity_id
_entity_poly.type
_entity_poly.pdbx_seq_one_letter_code
_entity_poly.pdbx_strand_id
1 'polypeptide(L)'
;MADGSHRDGNGYVVADTDRAKFERDGYVHLAGVLSPDEVDAIERDYERFLRREIAVPGRDFCDMSGDYERPVETFSLINVMLPRRYFPEWRGNVYERRAHAIAEQLCGAGMELDYDQLLAKRPRRDDAVFGWHQDLAYWPTTTPDTRTATCWLAIDASTAENGCMRFVPGTHLQELRKHRPLHGDRAKSHTLVTELVKGDVVKLAPILRGDITVHNERVMHGSGGNKSDGWRRAYVVAFRSKETVAWERAHGFTHSHNDEKGVLESVGFAEAQAKRDNGGQ
;
A
#
# COMPACT_ATOMS: atom_id res chain seq x y z
N MET A 1 -2.76 4.89 -34.15
CA MET A 1 -3.10 5.50 -32.86
C MET A 1 -1.80 5.56 -32.09
N ALA A 2 -1.32 6.72 -31.75
CA ALA A 2 -0.08 6.89 -31.02
C ALA A 2 -0.24 6.18 -29.67
N ASP A 3 0.60 5.21 -29.42
CA ASP A 3 0.82 4.66 -28.10
C ASP A 3 1.30 5.81 -27.21
N GLY A 4 0.39 6.38 -26.44
CA GLY A 4 0.66 7.45 -25.49
C GLY A 4 1.45 6.96 -24.30
N SER A 5 2.48 6.14 -24.53
CA SER A 5 3.36 5.64 -23.48
C SER A 5 4.12 6.80 -22.86
N HIS A 6 3.77 7.16 -21.64
CA HIS A 6 4.54 8.09 -20.81
C HIS A 6 5.87 7.47 -20.30
N ARG A 7 6.19 6.24 -20.71
CA ARG A 7 7.44 5.56 -20.37
C ARG A 7 8.61 6.17 -21.16
N ASP A 8 9.69 6.46 -20.45
CA ASP A 8 10.97 6.87 -21.03
C ASP A 8 12.09 6.03 -20.39
N GLY A 9 12.43 4.95 -21.03
CA GLY A 9 13.40 3.98 -20.50
C GLY A 9 13.01 3.47 -19.10
N ASN A 10 13.84 3.76 -18.10
CA ASN A 10 13.57 3.47 -16.70
C ASN A 10 12.69 4.55 -16.01
N GLY A 11 12.31 5.59 -16.74
CA GLY A 11 11.47 6.67 -16.25
C GLY A 11 10.01 6.53 -16.66
N TYR A 12 9.20 7.44 -16.13
CA TYR A 12 7.81 7.68 -16.49
C TYR A 12 7.53 9.16 -16.34
N VAL A 13 6.87 9.78 -17.32
CA VAL A 13 6.52 11.21 -17.26
C VAL A 13 5.11 11.37 -16.72
N VAL A 14 4.98 12.00 -15.57
CA VAL A 14 3.68 12.33 -14.96
C VAL A 14 3.16 13.62 -15.60
N ALA A 15 1.96 13.57 -16.18
CA ALA A 15 1.33 14.75 -16.77
C ALA A 15 0.93 15.77 -15.69
N ASP A 16 0.87 17.05 -16.05
CA ASP A 16 0.45 18.12 -15.11
C ASP A 16 -0.97 17.90 -14.60
N THR A 17 -1.86 17.36 -15.44
CA THR A 17 -3.22 16.98 -15.05
C THR A 17 -3.25 15.90 -13.98
N ASP A 18 -2.31 14.95 -14.01
CA ASP A 18 -2.19 13.87 -13.05
C ASP A 18 -1.62 14.39 -11.72
N ARG A 19 -0.65 15.32 -11.77
CA ARG A 19 -0.14 16.02 -10.58
C ARG A 19 -1.26 16.80 -9.89
N ALA A 20 -1.98 17.63 -10.65
CA ALA A 20 -3.11 18.39 -10.12
C ALA A 20 -4.20 17.49 -9.52
N LYS A 21 -4.43 16.31 -10.12
CA LYS A 21 -5.35 15.32 -9.58
C LYS A 21 -4.84 14.73 -8.27
N PHE A 22 -3.56 14.35 -8.18
CA PHE A 22 -2.95 13.82 -6.96
C PHE A 22 -3.02 14.84 -5.82
N GLU A 23 -2.71 16.10 -6.08
CA GLU A 23 -2.78 17.19 -5.10
C GLU A 23 -4.22 17.43 -4.61
N ARG A 24 -5.20 17.41 -5.50
CA ARG A 24 -6.60 17.66 -5.16
C ARG A 24 -7.29 16.48 -4.50
N ASP A 25 -7.08 15.28 -5.02
CA ASP A 25 -7.84 14.08 -4.65
C ASP A 25 -7.09 13.20 -3.64
N GLY A 26 -5.76 13.36 -3.51
CA GLY A 26 -4.89 12.51 -2.69
C GLY A 26 -4.53 11.19 -3.36
N TYR A 27 -4.95 10.96 -4.60
CA TYR A 27 -4.58 9.79 -5.40
C TYR A 27 -4.69 10.07 -6.90
N VAL A 28 -3.96 9.27 -7.69
CA VAL A 28 -4.00 9.30 -9.14
C VAL A 28 -3.86 7.89 -9.73
N HIS A 29 -4.42 7.65 -10.91
CA HIS A 29 -4.18 6.47 -11.74
C HIS A 29 -3.22 6.85 -12.87
N LEU A 30 -2.15 6.11 -13.05
CA LEU A 30 -1.17 6.27 -14.11
C LEU A 30 -1.16 5.00 -14.97
N ALA A 31 -1.48 5.18 -16.25
CA ALA A 31 -1.66 4.08 -17.18
C ALA A 31 -0.33 3.62 -17.80
N GLY A 32 -0.18 2.31 -18.00
CA GLY A 32 0.93 1.73 -18.76
C GLY A 32 2.30 2.00 -18.16
N VAL A 33 2.42 2.03 -16.83
CA VAL A 33 3.71 2.24 -16.14
C VAL A 33 4.67 1.09 -16.45
N LEU A 34 4.19 -0.13 -16.55
CA LEU A 34 4.96 -1.28 -16.99
C LEU A 34 4.39 -1.87 -18.29
N SER A 35 5.28 -2.39 -19.14
CA SER A 35 4.88 -3.22 -20.28
C SER A 35 4.45 -4.62 -19.82
N PRO A 36 3.72 -5.39 -20.65
CA PRO A 36 3.38 -6.77 -20.33
C PRO A 36 4.59 -7.61 -19.94
N ASP A 37 5.68 -7.56 -20.70
CA ASP A 37 6.91 -8.33 -20.46
C ASP A 37 7.58 -7.96 -19.12
N GLU A 38 7.53 -6.68 -18.76
CA GLU A 38 8.07 -6.21 -17.47
C GLU A 38 7.22 -6.68 -16.30
N VAL A 39 5.89 -6.72 -16.45
CA VAL A 39 5.00 -7.30 -15.45
C VAL A 39 5.21 -8.81 -15.35
N ASP A 40 5.37 -9.52 -16.49
CA ASP A 40 5.65 -10.96 -16.48
C ASP A 40 6.95 -11.29 -15.73
N ALA A 41 7.97 -10.44 -15.85
CA ALA A 41 9.22 -10.61 -15.10
C ALA A 41 8.99 -10.49 -13.57
N ILE A 42 8.20 -9.53 -13.13
CA ILE A 42 7.84 -9.36 -11.71
C ILE A 42 6.94 -10.51 -11.23
N GLU A 43 5.96 -10.90 -12.04
CA GLU A 43 5.00 -11.94 -11.70
C GLU A 43 5.67 -13.29 -11.43
N ARG A 44 6.71 -13.66 -12.20
CA ARG A 44 7.45 -14.91 -11.96
C ARG A 44 7.99 -15.02 -10.54
N ASP A 45 8.58 -13.95 -10.01
CA ASP A 45 9.09 -13.96 -8.65
C ASP A 45 7.97 -13.77 -7.61
N TYR A 46 6.94 -12.99 -7.95
CA TYR A 46 5.75 -12.86 -7.12
C TYR A 46 5.12 -14.24 -6.81
N GLU A 47 4.98 -15.08 -7.83
CA GLU A 47 4.47 -16.44 -7.69
C GLU A 47 5.33 -17.32 -6.76
N ARG A 48 6.64 -17.13 -6.75
CA ARG A 48 7.54 -17.85 -5.84
C ARG A 48 7.25 -17.55 -4.37
N PHE A 49 6.88 -16.29 -4.05
CA PHE A 49 6.40 -15.95 -2.71
C PHE A 49 5.08 -16.65 -2.38
N LEU A 50 4.11 -16.63 -3.30
CA LEU A 50 2.82 -17.28 -3.07
C LEU A 50 2.94 -18.80 -2.91
N ARG A 51 3.86 -19.43 -3.64
CA ARG A 51 4.17 -20.86 -3.50
C ARG A 51 5.10 -21.18 -2.33
N ARG A 52 5.51 -20.16 -1.56
CA ARG A 52 6.42 -20.32 -0.40
C ARG A 52 7.81 -20.86 -0.76
N GLU A 53 8.23 -20.70 -2.02
CA GLU A 53 9.60 -21.01 -2.48
C GLU A 53 10.60 -20.00 -1.89
N ILE A 54 10.18 -18.75 -1.71
CA ILE A 54 10.91 -17.73 -0.97
C ILE A 54 10.31 -17.68 0.43
N ALA A 55 11.12 -17.99 1.44
CA ALA A 55 10.67 -18.05 2.82
C ALA A 55 10.48 -16.63 3.40
N VAL A 56 9.29 -16.37 3.94
CA VAL A 56 8.95 -15.14 4.67
C VAL A 56 8.48 -15.55 6.06
N PRO A 57 9.30 -15.34 7.10
CA PRO A 57 8.99 -15.80 8.45
C PRO A 57 7.99 -14.92 9.18
N GLY A 58 7.28 -15.55 10.13
CA GLY A 58 6.43 -14.87 11.09
C GLY A 58 5.27 -14.10 10.46
N ARG A 59 4.98 -12.94 11.03
CA ARG A 59 3.83 -12.08 10.68
C ARG A 59 4.02 -11.29 9.39
N ASP A 60 5.23 -11.24 8.82
CA ASP A 60 5.48 -10.65 7.52
C ASP A 60 4.82 -11.45 6.37
N PHE A 61 4.38 -12.68 6.65
CA PHE A 61 3.48 -13.44 5.80
C PHE A 61 2.17 -13.70 6.56
N CYS A 62 1.12 -12.97 6.24
CA CYS A 62 -0.15 -13.05 6.98
C CYS A 62 -1.38 -12.83 6.09
N ASP A 63 -2.57 -13.02 6.68
CA ASP A 63 -3.84 -12.62 6.08
C ASP A 63 -4.24 -11.21 6.56
N MET A 64 -4.26 -10.22 5.67
CA MET A 64 -4.69 -8.86 6.01
C MET A 64 -6.21 -8.72 6.23
N SER A 65 -6.99 -9.73 5.86
CA SER A 65 -8.45 -9.78 6.14
C SER A 65 -8.80 -10.65 7.34
N GLY A 66 -7.80 -11.23 8.01
CA GLY A 66 -8.00 -12.22 9.05
C GLY A 66 -7.11 -12.08 10.27
N ASP A 67 -7.16 -13.11 11.10
CA ASP A 67 -6.32 -13.28 12.28
C ASP A 67 -4.96 -13.87 11.89
N TYR A 68 -3.89 -13.49 12.59
CA TYR A 68 -2.53 -14.00 12.36
C TYR A 68 -2.42 -15.52 12.52
N GLU A 69 -3.29 -16.12 13.34
CA GLU A 69 -3.26 -17.56 13.63
C GLU A 69 -4.02 -18.42 12.61
N ARG A 70 -4.62 -17.78 11.58
CA ARG A 70 -5.32 -18.53 10.54
C ARG A 70 -4.37 -19.48 9.79
N PRO A 71 -4.82 -20.69 9.45
CA PRO A 71 -4.06 -21.56 8.54
C PRO A 71 -3.85 -20.90 7.18
N VAL A 72 -2.63 -20.99 6.64
CA VAL A 72 -2.21 -20.29 5.39
C VAL A 72 -3.12 -20.62 4.20
N GLU A 73 -3.59 -21.86 4.10
CA GLU A 73 -4.52 -22.33 3.06
C GLU A 73 -5.88 -21.63 3.12
N THR A 74 -6.23 -21.06 4.26
CA THR A 74 -7.50 -20.31 4.45
C THR A 74 -7.37 -18.82 4.23
N PHE A 75 -6.16 -18.30 4.01
CA PHE A 75 -5.93 -16.87 3.77
C PHE A 75 -6.74 -16.37 2.58
N SER A 76 -7.42 -15.25 2.76
CA SER A 76 -8.24 -14.60 1.74
C SER A 76 -7.49 -13.47 1.05
N LEU A 77 -6.80 -12.65 1.82
CA LEU A 77 -5.95 -11.55 1.37
C LEU A 77 -4.52 -11.80 1.86
N ILE A 78 -3.75 -12.52 1.06
CA ILE A 78 -2.35 -12.83 1.37
C ILE A 78 -1.53 -11.55 1.33
N ASN A 79 -0.78 -11.35 2.39
CA ASN A 79 0.21 -10.29 2.52
C ASN A 79 1.62 -10.87 2.60
N VAL A 80 2.55 -10.28 1.85
CA VAL A 80 4.00 -10.45 2.05
C VAL A 80 4.57 -9.07 2.33
N MET A 81 4.95 -8.82 3.56
CA MET A 81 5.58 -7.57 3.97
C MET A 81 7.08 -7.63 3.71
N LEU A 82 7.66 -6.55 3.18
CA LEU A 82 9.07 -6.38 2.88
C LEU A 82 9.66 -7.49 1.98
N PRO A 83 9.04 -7.84 0.83
CA PRO A 83 9.54 -8.91 -0.04
C PRO A 83 11.01 -8.72 -0.44
N ARG A 84 11.49 -7.49 -0.67
CA ARG A 84 12.91 -7.18 -0.97
C ARG A 84 13.87 -7.43 0.19
N ARG A 85 13.37 -7.59 1.44
CA ARG A 85 14.16 -8.05 2.59
C ARG A 85 14.50 -9.54 2.46
N TYR A 86 13.53 -10.32 1.95
CA TYR A 86 13.61 -11.78 1.82
C TYR A 86 14.10 -12.25 0.46
N PHE A 87 14.03 -11.36 -0.55
CA PHE A 87 14.56 -11.57 -1.90
C PHE A 87 15.29 -10.32 -2.38
N PRO A 88 16.54 -10.11 -1.95
CA PRO A 88 17.31 -8.89 -2.24
C PRO A 88 17.54 -8.63 -3.74
N GLU A 89 17.49 -9.66 -4.58
CA GLU A 89 17.61 -9.59 -6.03
C GLU A 89 16.52 -8.73 -6.67
N TRP A 90 15.40 -8.53 -5.98
CA TRP A 90 14.32 -7.64 -6.42
C TRP A 90 14.64 -6.15 -6.28
N ARG A 91 15.66 -5.80 -5.51
CA ARG A 91 16.02 -4.39 -5.30
C ARG A 91 16.44 -3.75 -6.61
N GLY A 92 15.94 -2.55 -6.86
CA GLY A 92 16.21 -1.79 -8.08
C GLY A 92 15.60 -2.42 -9.33
N ASN A 93 14.51 -3.19 -9.23
CA ASN A 93 13.77 -3.66 -10.39
C ASN A 93 13.15 -2.48 -11.17
N VAL A 94 12.65 -2.74 -12.38
CA VAL A 94 12.13 -1.68 -13.25
C VAL A 94 10.96 -0.93 -12.63
N TYR A 95 10.10 -1.62 -11.90
CA TYR A 95 8.97 -0.98 -11.21
C TYR A 95 9.43 -0.02 -10.12
N GLU A 96 10.35 -0.48 -9.26
CA GLU A 96 10.92 0.36 -8.19
C GLU A 96 11.52 1.66 -8.76
N ARG A 97 12.31 1.57 -9.84
CA ARG A 97 12.92 2.76 -10.46
C ARG A 97 11.89 3.73 -11.03
N ARG A 98 10.86 3.22 -11.75
CA ARG A 98 9.80 4.08 -12.30
C ARG A 98 8.93 4.67 -11.21
N ALA A 99 8.55 3.89 -10.21
CA ALA A 99 7.77 4.38 -9.08
C ALA A 99 8.52 5.45 -8.28
N HIS A 100 9.84 5.32 -8.13
CA HIS A 100 10.67 6.36 -7.51
C HIS A 100 10.63 7.67 -8.32
N ALA A 101 10.85 7.59 -9.63
CA ALA A 101 10.77 8.76 -10.51
C ALA A 101 9.37 9.42 -10.50
N ILE A 102 8.30 8.63 -10.38
CA ILE A 102 6.93 9.12 -10.23
C ILE A 102 6.75 9.80 -8.87
N ALA A 103 7.23 9.19 -7.79
CA ALA A 103 7.16 9.76 -6.44
C ALA A 103 7.85 11.12 -6.36
N GLU A 104 9.03 11.27 -6.95
CA GLU A 104 9.74 12.56 -6.99
C GLU A 104 8.99 13.61 -7.85
N GLN A 105 8.33 13.22 -8.92
CA GLN A 105 7.53 14.14 -9.72
C GLN A 105 6.24 14.58 -9.01
N LEU A 106 5.65 13.75 -8.16
CA LEU A 106 4.43 14.06 -7.42
C LEU A 106 4.71 14.79 -6.10
N CYS A 107 5.79 14.45 -5.41
CA CYS A 107 6.06 14.91 -4.05
C CYS A 107 7.32 15.78 -3.93
N GLY A 108 8.07 16.00 -5.03
CA GLY A 108 9.35 16.71 -5.01
C GLY A 108 10.55 15.79 -4.74
N ALA A 109 11.74 16.30 -4.97
CA ALA A 109 12.99 15.55 -4.86
C ALA A 109 13.27 15.02 -3.44
N GLY A 110 14.08 13.97 -3.36
CA GLY A 110 14.52 13.38 -2.11
C GLY A 110 13.55 12.37 -1.51
N MET A 111 12.73 11.75 -2.36
CA MET A 111 11.93 10.60 -1.97
C MET A 111 12.80 9.35 -1.91
N GLU A 112 12.57 8.51 -0.91
CA GLU A 112 13.26 7.23 -0.72
C GLU A 112 12.24 6.12 -0.49
N LEU A 113 12.53 4.92 -0.96
CA LEU A 113 11.66 3.76 -0.75
C LEU A 113 11.72 3.34 0.72
N ASP A 114 10.59 3.42 1.38
CA ASP A 114 10.43 3.13 2.79
C ASP A 114 10.10 1.64 3.03
N TYR A 115 9.05 1.15 2.38
CA TYR A 115 8.67 -0.26 2.45
C TYR A 115 8.09 -0.75 1.13
N ASP A 116 7.99 -2.07 1.02
CA ASP A 116 7.31 -2.74 -0.06
C ASP A 116 6.43 -3.89 0.45
N GLN A 117 5.43 -4.26 -0.34
CA GLN A 117 4.41 -5.21 0.08
C GLN A 117 3.78 -5.92 -1.11
N LEU A 118 3.51 -7.23 -1.00
CA LEU A 118 2.67 -7.95 -1.95
C LEU A 118 1.29 -8.19 -1.34
N LEU A 119 0.26 -7.93 -2.12
CA LEU A 119 -1.13 -8.12 -1.72
C LEU A 119 -1.87 -8.97 -2.76
N ALA A 120 -2.26 -10.18 -2.38
CA ALA A 120 -2.94 -11.11 -3.27
C ALA A 120 -4.30 -11.54 -2.72
N LYS A 121 -5.38 -11.24 -3.45
CA LYS A 121 -6.72 -11.76 -3.17
C LYS A 121 -6.95 -13.04 -3.93
N ARG A 122 -7.29 -14.11 -3.21
CA ARG A 122 -7.64 -15.39 -3.82
C ARG A 122 -8.94 -15.27 -4.64
N PRO A 123 -9.10 -16.10 -5.68
CA PRO A 123 -10.37 -16.22 -6.40
C PRO A 123 -11.52 -16.57 -5.47
N ARG A 124 -12.72 -16.05 -5.77
CA ARG A 124 -13.99 -16.37 -5.06
C ARG A 124 -13.92 -16.16 -3.55
N ARG A 125 -13.20 -15.11 -3.11
CA ARG A 125 -13.08 -14.73 -1.70
C ARG A 125 -13.68 -13.35 -1.46
N ASP A 126 -14.99 -13.31 -1.24
CA ASP A 126 -15.70 -12.06 -0.94
C ASP A 126 -15.26 -11.46 0.41
N ASP A 127 -14.71 -12.29 1.28
CA ASP A 127 -14.11 -11.90 2.56
C ASP A 127 -12.67 -11.32 2.44
N ALA A 128 -12.06 -11.36 1.26
CA ALA A 128 -10.75 -10.75 1.00
C ALA A 128 -10.82 -9.21 0.99
N VAL A 129 -11.42 -8.63 2.00
CA VAL A 129 -11.63 -7.19 2.13
C VAL A 129 -10.44 -6.56 2.84
N PHE A 130 -9.86 -5.50 2.24
CA PHE A 130 -9.03 -4.57 3.00
C PHE A 130 -9.92 -3.39 3.39
N GLY A 131 -10.25 -3.30 4.68
CA GLY A 131 -11.18 -2.30 5.21
C GLY A 131 -10.74 -0.87 4.95
N TRP A 132 -11.64 0.09 5.13
CA TRP A 132 -11.32 1.51 5.02
C TRP A 132 -10.28 1.91 6.05
N HIS A 133 -9.22 2.59 5.61
CA HIS A 133 -8.14 3.07 6.46
C HIS A 133 -7.40 4.25 5.82
N GLN A 134 -6.50 4.82 6.57
CA GLN A 134 -5.48 5.78 6.14
C GLN A 134 -4.14 5.20 6.58
N ASP A 135 -3.17 5.10 5.68
CA ASP A 135 -1.86 4.47 5.98
C ASP A 135 -1.16 5.14 7.17
N LEU A 136 -1.29 6.46 7.28
CA LEU A 136 -0.73 7.21 8.41
C LEU A 136 -1.15 6.67 9.78
N ALA A 137 -2.27 5.95 9.89
CA ALA A 137 -2.71 5.36 11.16
C ALA A 137 -1.80 4.22 11.65
N TYR A 138 -1.00 3.64 10.76
CA TYR A 138 -0.06 2.56 11.08
C TYR A 138 1.34 3.08 11.47
N TRP A 139 1.65 4.35 11.20
CA TRP A 139 3.01 4.86 11.24
C TRP A 139 3.22 5.84 12.38
N PRO A 140 4.48 6.05 12.80
CA PRO A 140 4.79 7.07 13.78
C PRO A 140 4.31 8.45 13.30
N THR A 141 3.67 9.20 14.20
CA THR A 141 3.04 10.48 13.88
C THR A 141 3.96 11.68 13.96
N THR A 142 5.17 11.48 14.46
CA THR A 142 6.16 12.53 14.73
C THR A 142 7.31 12.47 13.74
N THR A 143 7.02 12.18 12.48
CA THR A 143 8.03 12.17 11.41
C THR A 143 8.35 13.60 10.94
N PRO A 144 9.61 13.87 10.55
CA PRO A 144 10.05 15.23 10.19
C PRO A 144 9.42 15.77 8.90
N ASP A 145 9.01 14.90 7.98
CA ASP A 145 8.45 15.26 6.68
C ASP A 145 7.27 14.32 6.36
N THR A 146 6.17 14.88 5.87
CA THR A 146 4.92 14.18 5.60
C THR A 146 4.68 13.89 4.11
N ARG A 147 5.67 14.11 3.25
CA ARG A 147 5.56 13.77 1.82
C ARG A 147 5.56 12.26 1.64
N THR A 148 4.56 11.74 0.95
CA THR A 148 4.41 10.30 0.70
C THR A 148 3.80 10.01 -0.66
N ALA A 149 4.20 8.89 -1.25
CA ALA A 149 3.63 8.32 -2.46
C ALA A 149 3.62 6.79 -2.34
N THR A 150 2.48 6.21 -2.04
CA THR A 150 2.29 4.76 -2.07
C THR A 150 1.85 4.35 -3.47
N CYS A 151 2.74 3.66 -4.19
CA CYS A 151 2.53 3.19 -5.56
C CYS A 151 2.04 1.73 -5.52
N TRP A 152 0.87 1.48 -6.09
CA TRP A 152 0.19 0.20 -6.10
C TRP A 152 0.11 -0.32 -7.55
N LEU A 153 0.96 -1.28 -7.93
CA LEU A 153 1.03 -1.89 -9.26
C LEU A 153 0.02 -3.03 -9.39
N ALA A 154 -0.78 -3.00 -10.45
CA ALA A 154 -1.65 -4.10 -10.84
C ALA A 154 -0.86 -5.20 -11.58
N ILE A 155 -0.62 -6.32 -10.90
CA ILE A 155 -0.09 -7.54 -11.52
C ILE A 155 -1.20 -8.23 -12.34
N ASP A 156 -2.44 -8.19 -11.87
CA ASP A 156 -3.64 -8.56 -12.61
C ASP A 156 -4.49 -7.32 -12.85
N ALA A 157 -5.27 -7.29 -13.93
CA ALA A 157 -6.26 -6.24 -14.10
C ALA A 157 -7.17 -6.18 -12.87
N SER A 158 -7.31 -4.99 -12.31
CA SER A 158 -8.05 -4.76 -11.07
C SER A 158 -9.40 -4.10 -11.38
N THR A 159 -10.48 -4.78 -11.06
CA THR A 159 -11.86 -4.39 -11.40
C THR A 159 -12.72 -4.26 -10.15
N ALA A 160 -13.92 -3.70 -10.30
CA ALA A 160 -14.89 -3.66 -9.21
C ALA A 160 -15.24 -5.06 -8.69
N GLU A 161 -15.27 -6.07 -9.57
CA GLU A 161 -15.63 -7.44 -9.24
C GLU A 161 -14.55 -8.14 -8.41
N ASN A 162 -13.25 -7.92 -8.75
CA ASN A 162 -12.14 -8.57 -8.04
C ASN A 162 -11.54 -7.71 -6.93
N GLY A 163 -12.20 -6.60 -6.58
CA GLY A 163 -11.83 -5.78 -5.44
C GLY A 163 -10.73 -4.77 -5.75
N CYS A 164 -10.91 -3.93 -6.77
CA CYS A 164 -10.04 -2.80 -7.05
C CYS A 164 -9.96 -1.83 -5.87
N MET A 165 -8.95 -0.97 -5.90
CA MET A 165 -8.83 0.11 -4.93
C MET A 165 -10.04 1.03 -4.95
N ARG A 166 -10.39 1.56 -3.78
CA ARG A 166 -11.45 2.54 -3.56
C ARG A 166 -10.88 3.67 -2.74
N PHE A 167 -11.23 4.91 -3.09
CA PHE A 167 -10.75 6.11 -2.44
C PHE A 167 -11.92 7.02 -2.05
N VAL A 168 -11.72 7.82 -1.01
CA VAL A 168 -12.54 8.99 -0.71
C VAL A 168 -11.68 10.23 -1.00
N PRO A 169 -11.85 10.85 -2.19
CA PRO A 169 -11.02 11.97 -2.64
C PRO A 169 -11.01 13.14 -1.66
N GLY A 170 -9.88 13.82 -1.51
CA GLY A 170 -9.73 15.00 -0.69
C GLY A 170 -9.58 14.76 0.81
N THR A 171 -9.72 13.52 1.30
CA THR A 171 -9.61 13.21 2.74
C THR A 171 -8.18 13.33 3.26
N HIS A 172 -7.17 13.33 2.41
CA HIS A 172 -5.78 13.59 2.79
C HIS A 172 -5.55 15.02 3.30
N LEU A 173 -6.44 15.96 2.96
CA LEU A 173 -6.44 17.34 3.45
C LEU A 173 -7.19 17.52 4.77
N GLN A 174 -7.81 16.46 5.27
CA GLN A 174 -8.58 16.44 6.51
C GLN A 174 -7.75 15.87 7.66
N GLU A 175 -8.28 15.96 8.87
CA GLU A 175 -7.70 15.27 10.02
C GLU A 175 -7.75 13.76 9.86
N LEU A 176 -6.77 13.08 10.47
CA LEU A 176 -6.74 11.62 10.52
C LEU A 176 -7.96 11.12 11.30
N ARG A 177 -8.72 10.22 10.68
CA ARG A 177 -9.89 9.61 11.33
C ARG A 177 -9.47 8.66 12.44
N LYS A 178 -10.37 8.44 13.39
CA LYS A 178 -10.16 7.43 14.43
C LYS A 178 -10.16 6.03 13.80
N HIS A 179 -9.12 5.25 14.11
CA HIS A 179 -8.97 3.86 13.65
C HIS A 179 -9.11 2.90 14.83
N ARG A 180 -9.52 1.69 14.55
CA ARG A 180 -9.58 0.58 15.50
C ARG A 180 -9.02 -0.69 14.87
N PRO A 181 -8.45 -1.61 15.65
CA PRO A 181 -8.07 -2.92 15.16
C PRO A 181 -9.25 -3.66 14.54
N LEU A 182 -9.04 -4.36 13.43
CA LEU A 182 -10.09 -5.10 12.70
C LEU A 182 -10.86 -6.07 13.61
N HIS A 183 -10.14 -6.77 14.51
CA HIS A 183 -10.72 -7.74 15.45
C HIS A 183 -10.71 -7.23 16.90
N GLY A 184 -10.65 -5.91 17.10
CA GLY A 184 -10.61 -5.30 18.43
C GLY A 184 -9.28 -5.41 19.15
N ASP A 185 -8.30 -6.17 18.61
CA ASP A 185 -7.00 -6.42 19.22
C ASP A 185 -5.90 -6.49 18.13
N ARG A 186 -4.91 -5.61 18.23
CA ARG A 186 -3.74 -5.61 17.34
C ARG A 186 -2.86 -6.83 17.46
N ALA A 187 -2.86 -7.50 18.59
CA ALA A 187 -2.13 -8.75 18.75
C ALA A 187 -2.65 -9.86 17.83
N LYS A 188 -3.91 -9.78 17.43
CA LYS A 188 -4.57 -10.75 16.55
C LYS A 188 -4.45 -10.43 15.06
N SER A 189 -4.42 -9.14 14.69
CA SER A 189 -4.36 -8.72 13.29
C SER A 189 -3.64 -7.39 13.15
N HIS A 190 -2.83 -7.26 12.10
CA HIS A 190 -2.21 -5.98 11.76
C HIS A 190 -3.23 -4.92 11.37
N THR A 191 -4.33 -5.32 10.76
CA THR A 191 -5.24 -4.42 10.06
C THR A 191 -5.97 -3.47 10.99
N LEU A 192 -5.85 -2.18 10.71
CA LEU A 192 -6.65 -1.10 11.27
C LEU A 192 -7.79 -0.77 10.32
N VAL A 193 -8.93 -0.39 10.89
CA VAL A 193 -10.10 0.03 10.13
C VAL A 193 -10.71 1.29 10.70
N THR A 194 -11.28 2.09 9.81
CA THR A 194 -12.15 3.21 10.15
C THR A 194 -13.43 3.14 9.31
N GLU A 195 -14.36 4.06 9.55
CA GLU A 195 -15.67 4.03 8.90
C GLU A 195 -15.87 5.24 7.98
N LEU A 196 -16.70 5.04 6.96
CA LEU A 196 -17.20 6.13 6.15
C LEU A 196 -18.15 6.98 6.97
N VAL A 197 -18.11 8.31 6.75
CA VAL A 197 -19.02 9.24 7.37
C VAL A 197 -19.98 9.84 6.37
N LYS A 198 -21.06 10.46 6.84
CA LYS A 198 -22.03 11.12 5.98
C LYS A 198 -21.33 12.20 5.15
N GLY A 199 -21.47 12.14 3.83
CA GLY A 199 -20.84 13.07 2.88
C GLY A 199 -19.63 12.48 2.16
N ASP A 200 -19.09 11.34 2.60
CA ASP A 200 -18.01 10.65 1.87
C ASP A 200 -18.51 10.18 0.49
N VAL A 201 -17.78 10.54 -0.55
CA VAL A 201 -18.05 10.11 -1.92
C VAL A 201 -16.98 9.10 -2.34
N VAL A 202 -17.37 7.84 -2.39
CA VAL A 202 -16.46 6.75 -2.77
C VAL A 202 -16.23 6.74 -4.28
N LYS A 203 -14.97 6.67 -4.70
CA LYS A 203 -14.54 6.45 -6.07
C LYS A 203 -13.83 5.11 -6.20
N LEU A 204 -14.31 4.27 -7.12
CA LEU A 204 -13.62 3.07 -7.55
C LEU A 204 -12.48 3.43 -8.49
N ALA A 205 -11.36 2.72 -8.39
CA ALA A 205 -10.20 2.88 -9.25
C ALA A 205 -9.88 1.55 -9.96
N PRO A 206 -10.71 1.12 -10.94
CA PRO A 206 -10.34 -0.01 -11.78
C PRO A 206 -9.16 0.38 -12.67
N ILE A 207 -8.17 -0.51 -12.79
CA ILE A 207 -6.96 -0.30 -13.57
C ILE A 207 -6.56 -1.57 -14.30
N LEU A 208 -5.83 -1.43 -15.40
CA LEU A 208 -5.33 -2.55 -16.20
C LEU A 208 -4.04 -3.11 -15.60
N ARG A 209 -3.67 -4.32 -16.02
CA ARG A 209 -2.36 -4.92 -15.75
C ARG A 209 -1.24 -3.99 -16.22
N GLY A 210 -0.27 -3.71 -15.35
CA GLY A 210 0.84 -2.80 -15.64
C GLY A 210 0.56 -1.32 -15.35
N ASP A 211 -0.68 -0.96 -15.05
CA ASP A 211 -1.02 0.35 -14.51
C ASP A 211 -0.70 0.43 -13.02
N ILE A 212 -0.63 1.65 -12.50
CA ILE A 212 -0.54 1.88 -11.05
C ILE A 212 -1.60 2.88 -10.57
N THR A 213 -1.99 2.76 -9.30
CA THR A 213 -2.49 3.90 -8.55
C THR A 213 -1.39 4.42 -7.64
N VAL A 214 -1.32 5.73 -7.47
CA VAL A 214 -0.46 6.37 -6.47
C VAL A 214 -1.34 7.12 -5.49
N HIS A 215 -1.11 6.94 -4.19
CA HIS A 215 -1.90 7.63 -3.17
C HIS A 215 -1.05 8.17 -2.03
N ASN A 216 -1.57 9.23 -1.41
CA ASN A 216 -1.02 9.83 -0.20
C ASN A 216 -1.43 9.00 1.02
N GLU A 217 -0.55 8.87 2.01
CA GLU A 217 -0.80 8.10 3.24
C GLU A 217 -2.04 8.52 4.03
N ARG A 218 -2.51 9.75 3.80
CA ARG A 218 -3.66 10.33 4.52
C ARG A 218 -4.98 10.17 3.78
N VAL A 219 -4.98 9.75 2.52
CA VAL A 219 -6.25 9.56 1.81
C VAL A 219 -6.95 8.30 2.32
N MET A 220 -8.24 8.42 2.62
CA MET A 220 -9.09 7.28 2.95
C MET A 220 -9.18 6.33 1.77
N HIS A 221 -8.79 5.09 1.98
CA HIS A 221 -8.84 4.07 0.94
C HIS A 221 -9.11 2.67 1.50
N GLY A 222 -9.35 1.75 0.60
CA GLY A 222 -9.59 0.35 0.92
C GLY A 222 -9.89 -0.45 -0.34
N SER A 223 -10.23 -1.72 -0.22
CA SER A 223 -10.62 -2.55 -1.37
C SER A 223 -11.64 -3.60 -0.97
N GLY A 224 -12.59 -3.90 -1.86
CA GLY A 224 -13.59 -4.95 -1.69
C GLY A 224 -13.03 -6.35 -1.77
N GLY A 225 -13.87 -7.36 -1.54
CA GLY A 225 -13.53 -8.77 -1.76
C GLY A 225 -13.32 -9.11 -3.22
N ASN A 226 -12.84 -10.31 -3.50
CA ASN A 226 -12.66 -10.83 -4.85
C ASN A 226 -13.75 -11.86 -5.17
N LYS A 227 -14.70 -11.48 -6.01
CA LYS A 227 -15.83 -12.34 -6.47
C LYS A 227 -15.51 -13.06 -7.78
N SER A 228 -14.42 -12.68 -8.45
CA SER A 228 -14.03 -13.25 -9.74
C SER A 228 -13.37 -14.63 -9.59
N ASP A 229 -13.21 -15.32 -10.70
CA ASP A 229 -12.55 -16.62 -10.78
C ASP A 229 -11.02 -16.52 -10.85
N GLY A 230 -10.48 -15.33 -11.02
CA GLY A 230 -9.03 -15.04 -11.09
C GLY A 230 -8.45 -14.45 -9.81
N TRP A 231 -7.13 -14.50 -9.68
CA TRP A 231 -6.41 -13.76 -8.66
C TRP A 231 -6.50 -12.24 -8.90
N ARG A 232 -6.39 -11.47 -7.83
CA ARG A 232 -6.10 -10.04 -7.89
C ARG A 232 -4.83 -9.78 -7.07
N ARG A 233 -3.72 -9.66 -7.76
CA ARG A 233 -2.39 -9.48 -7.19
C ARG A 233 -1.89 -8.06 -7.42
N ALA A 234 -1.22 -7.51 -6.42
CA ALA A 234 -0.59 -6.21 -6.49
C ALA A 234 0.79 -6.20 -5.84
N TYR A 235 1.69 -5.42 -6.40
CA TYR A 235 2.97 -5.09 -5.78
C TYR A 235 2.96 -3.61 -5.38
N VAL A 236 3.10 -3.35 -4.09
CA VAL A 236 3.12 -2.02 -3.50
C VAL A 236 4.55 -1.62 -3.18
N VAL A 237 4.94 -0.41 -3.55
CA VAL A 237 6.16 0.25 -3.10
C VAL A 237 5.79 1.63 -2.57
N ALA A 238 6.19 1.93 -1.35
CA ALA A 238 5.87 3.19 -0.69
C ALA A 238 7.13 4.04 -0.55
N PHE A 239 7.01 5.29 -0.96
CA PHE A 239 8.08 6.29 -0.88
C PHE A 239 7.72 7.36 0.13
N ARG A 240 8.70 7.74 0.92
CA ARG A 240 8.63 8.88 1.84
C ARG A 240 9.86 9.76 1.68
N SER A 241 9.90 10.92 2.31
CA SER A 241 11.14 11.71 2.29
C SER A 241 12.27 10.91 2.93
N LYS A 242 13.48 11.04 2.40
CA LYS A 242 14.68 10.39 2.96
C LYS A 242 14.92 10.74 4.44
N GLU A 243 14.48 11.93 4.86
CA GLU A 243 14.62 12.37 6.26
C GLU A 243 13.69 11.55 7.16
N THR A 244 12.47 11.30 6.73
CA THR A 244 11.51 10.46 7.45
C THR A 244 11.97 9.00 7.49
N VAL A 245 12.43 8.44 6.36
CA VAL A 245 12.96 7.07 6.32
C VAL A 245 14.16 6.92 7.25
N ALA A 246 15.11 7.87 7.21
CA ALA A 246 16.26 7.86 8.10
C ALA A 246 15.85 7.96 9.58
N TRP A 247 14.90 8.84 9.89
CA TRP A 247 14.36 8.98 11.24
C TRP A 247 13.72 7.68 11.74
N GLU A 248 12.86 7.04 10.93
CA GLU A 248 12.22 5.78 11.26
C GLU A 248 13.23 4.67 11.55
N ARG A 249 14.24 4.52 10.68
CA ARG A 249 15.30 3.50 10.86
C ARG A 249 16.15 3.78 12.10
N ALA A 250 16.44 5.04 12.41
CA ALA A 250 17.16 5.43 13.64
C ALA A 250 16.36 5.10 14.90
N HIS A 251 15.03 5.06 14.84
CA HIS A 251 14.14 4.67 15.93
C HIS A 251 13.72 3.20 15.87
N GLY A 252 14.32 2.39 14.97
CA GLY A 252 14.04 0.96 14.84
C GLY A 252 12.73 0.63 14.11
N PHE A 253 12.02 1.61 13.55
CA PHE A 253 10.81 1.36 12.79
C PHE A 253 11.14 0.84 11.39
N THR A 254 10.69 -0.37 11.06
CA THR A 254 11.07 -1.10 9.84
C THR A 254 9.89 -1.48 8.96
N HIS A 255 8.67 -1.22 9.36
CA HIS A 255 7.42 -1.74 8.80
C HIS A 255 7.25 -3.27 8.88
N SER A 256 8.21 -4.02 9.40
CA SER A 256 8.04 -5.46 9.62
C SER A 256 6.97 -5.71 10.67
N HIS A 257 6.00 -6.54 10.36
CA HIS A 257 4.98 -6.96 11.32
C HIS A 257 5.56 -7.83 12.46
N ASN A 258 6.78 -8.33 12.29
CA ASN A 258 7.48 -9.06 13.35
C ASN A 258 8.04 -8.11 14.43
N ASP A 259 8.39 -6.87 14.05
CA ASP A 259 9.09 -5.90 14.91
C ASP A 259 8.14 -4.81 15.46
N GLU A 260 6.94 -4.69 14.92
CA GLU A 260 6.04 -3.54 15.07
C GLU A 260 5.74 -3.16 16.53
N LYS A 261 5.44 -4.13 17.38
CA LYS A 261 4.98 -3.85 18.75
C LYS A 261 6.01 -3.09 19.58
N GLY A 262 7.25 -3.55 19.59
CA GLY A 262 8.33 -2.93 20.37
C GLY A 262 8.70 -1.55 19.86
N VAL A 263 8.63 -1.35 18.55
CA VAL A 263 8.97 -0.07 17.91
C VAL A 263 7.92 0.99 18.18
N LEU A 264 6.64 0.67 18.02
CA LEU A 264 5.54 1.61 18.30
C LEU A 264 5.56 2.05 19.78
N GLU A 265 5.89 1.15 20.70
CA GLU A 265 6.09 1.49 22.10
C GLU A 265 7.29 2.42 22.30
N SER A 266 8.42 2.16 21.65
CA SER A 266 9.65 2.94 21.81
C SER A 266 9.57 4.37 21.30
N VAL A 267 8.75 4.65 20.28
CA VAL A 267 8.54 6.00 19.73
C VAL A 267 7.33 6.72 20.33
N GLY A 268 6.73 6.17 21.40
CA GLY A 268 5.57 6.77 22.06
C GLY A 268 4.28 6.70 21.23
N PHE A 269 4.20 5.77 20.28
CA PHE A 269 3.03 5.63 19.41
C PHE A 269 1.74 5.38 20.21
N ALA A 270 1.78 4.55 21.26
CA ALA A 270 0.64 4.27 22.12
C ALA A 270 0.12 5.54 22.81
N GLU A 271 1.01 6.42 23.27
CA GLU A 271 0.65 7.70 23.88
C GLU A 271 0.07 8.68 22.86
N ALA A 272 0.64 8.72 21.66
CA ALA A 272 0.13 9.55 20.56
C ALA A 272 -1.25 9.06 20.08
N GLN A 273 -1.45 7.76 20.00
CA GLN A 273 -2.73 7.15 19.68
C GLN A 273 -3.78 7.45 20.77
N ALA A 274 -3.41 7.29 22.04
CA ALA A 274 -4.29 7.61 23.17
C ALA A 274 -4.68 9.09 23.21
N LYS A 275 -3.76 10.01 22.88
CA LYS A 275 -4.07 11.44 22.77
C LYS A 275 -5.04 11.74 21.63
N ARG A 276 -4.91 11.07 20.49
CA ARG A 276 -5.87 11.18 19.38
C ARG A 276 -7.25 10.65 19.76
N ASP A 277 -7.28 9.51 20.45
CA ASP A 277 -8.53 8.87 20.89
C ASP A 277 -9.27 9.66 21.97
N ASN A 278 -8.55 10.43 22.78
CA ASN A 278 -9.10 11.24 23.86
C ASN A 278 -9.31 12.72 23.50
N GLY A 279 -8.72 13.21 22.42
CA GLY A 279 -8.81 14.60 21.98
C GLY A 279 -10.06 14.96 21.15
N GLY A 280 -10.99 14.04 20.99
CA GLY A 280 -12.25 14.20 20.25
C GLY A 280 -13.46 14.37 21.15
N GLN A 281 -13.34 15.08 22.27
CA GLN A 281 -14.49 15.55 23.07
C GLN A 281 -14.65 17.06 22.96
#